data_08ff85b989103732971296a97a05ed68
#
_entry.id   08ff85b989103732971296a97a05ed68
#
_cell.length_a   1.000
_cell.length_b   1.000
_cell.length_c   1.000
_cell.angle_alpha   90.00
_cell.angle_beta   90.00
_cell.angle_gamma   90.00
#
_symmetry.space_group_name_H-M   'P 1'
#
loop_
_entity.id
_entity.type
_entity.pdbx_description
1 polymer ?
#
loop_
_entity_poly.entity_id
_entity_poly.type
_entity_poly.pdbx_seq_one_letter_code
_entity_poly.pdbx_strand_id
1 'polypeptide(L)'
;MGQSVLGTKFAGPTPNPSRKREGDRKAVMDTLTKSVRLIMLEAAERAILPRYQTLAAHEINAKAADDVVTIADHESEEILAAHLAKLLPEAAIVGEEAAHADPSLLERLGDALCWIIDPVDGTNNFAAGRPPFGVLVALAEAGETIAGWILDPLTGRFCHARRGAGAFVNGERIQARTSGVQPPIAAISLVFADPDKREALKTRIAPHYTLVDIPRCAAEQYPRLALGQNDISIFERTYAWDHAAGVLFLNEAGGKAARPDGSPYKVSEADRPGLLGAASPALWDELAERMAGI
;
A
#
# COMPACT_ATOMS: atom_id res chain seq x y z
N MET A 1 -12.29 -22.87 73.11
CA MET A 1 -12.98 -23.22 71.86
C MET A 1 -12.76 -22.08 70.84
N GLY A 2 -11.78 -22.24 69.99
CA GLY A 2 -11.44 -21.24 68.95
C GLY A 2 -11.49 -21.93 67.58
N GLN A 3 -12.47 -21.57 66.73
CA GLN A 3 -12.60 -22.09 65.40
C GLN A 3 -11.70 -21.25 64.43
N SER A 4 -10.76 -21.95 63.83
CA SER A 4 -9.94 -21.45 62.74
C SER A 4 -10.77 -21.40 61.42
N VAL A 5 -10.94 -20.21 60.84
CA VAL A 5 -11.56 -20.04 59.50
C VAL A 5 -10.45 -20.13 58.46
N LEU A 6 -10.42 -21.25 57.74
CA LEU A 6 -9.59 -21.44 56.56
C LEU A 6 -10.10 -20.55 55.39
N GLY A 7 -9.33 -19.51 55.06
CA GLY A 7 -9.56 -18.69 53.89
C GLY A 7 -9.19 -19.44 52.61
N THR A 8 -10.17 -19.84 51.82
CA THR A 8 -10.00 -20.34 50.45
C THR A 8 -9.54 -19.21 49.54
N LYS A 9 -8.28 -19.24 49.12
CA LYS A 9 -7.78 -18.41 48.03
C LYS A 9 -8.43 -18.88 46.70
N PHE A 10 -9.32 -18.07 46.15
CA PHE A 10 -9.79 -18.25 44.80
C PHE A 10 -8.61 -17.99 43.85
N ALA A 11 -8.11 -19.04 43.21
CA ALA A 11 -7.22 -18.89 42.07
C ALA A 11 -8.01 -18.26 40.93
N GLY A 12 -7.58 -17.07 40.47
CA GLY A 12 -8.16 -16.43 39.29
C GLY A 12 -7.99 -17.31 38.05
N PRO A 13 -8.85 -17.14 37.03
CA PRO A 13 -8.79 -17.97 35.82
C PRO A 13 -7.43 -17.83 35.15
N THR A 14 -6.76 -18.95 34.89
CA THR A 14 -5.52 -19.03 34.13
C THR A 14 -5.75 -18.43 32.73
N PRO A 15 -4.87 -17.53 32.24
CA PRO A 15 -5.02 -16.94 30.92
C PRO A 15 -5.05 -18.01 29.83
N ASN A 16 -6.04 -17.96 28.93
CA ASN A 16 -6.14 -18.87 27.81
C ASN A 16 -4.87 -18.76 26.94
N PRO A 17 -4.14 -19.86 26.65
CA PRO A 17 -2.91 -19.83 25.85
C PRO A 17 -3.04 -19.21 24.47
N SER A 18 -4.22 -19.28 23.83
CA SER A 18 -4.50 -18.64 22.54
C SER A 18 -4.52 -17.11 22.65
N ARG A 19 -5.13 -16.56 23.70
CA ARG A 19 -5.15 -15.10 23.94
C ARG A 19 -3.76 -14.54 24.27
N LYS A 20 -2.92 -15.32 24.96
CA LYS A 20 -1.54 -14.90 25.21
C LYS A 20 -0.73 -14.83 23.91
N ARG A 21 -0.81 -15.86 23.05
CA ARG A 21 -0.14 -15.86 21.73
C ARG A 21 -0.61 -14.73 20.82
N GLU A 22 -1.88 -14.40 20.85
CA GLU A 22 -2.46 -13.28 20.08
C GLU A 22 -1.95 -11.93 20.60
N GLY A 23 -1.89 -11.75 21.91
CA GLY A 23 -1.32 -10.56 22.54
C GLY A 23 0.17 -10.38 22.22
N ASP A 24 0.95 -11.46 22.27
CA ASP A 24 2.38 -11.46 21.96
C ASP A 24 2.61 -11.10 20.47
N ARG A 25 1.84 -11.68 19.54
CA ARG A 25 1.88 -11.33 18.11
C ARG A 25 1.52 -9.87 17.85
N LYS A 26 0.51 -9.34 18.53
CA LYS A 26 0.13 -7.93 18.41
C LYS A 26 1.27 -7.03 18.86
N ALA A 27 1.88 -7.28 20.01
CA ALA A 27 2.98 -6.47 20.52
C ALA A 27 4.21 -6.47 19.60
N VAL A 28 4.56 -7.62 19.02
CA VAL A 28 5.63 -7.74 18.03
C VAL A 28 5.35 -6.89 16.79
N MET A 29 4.13 -6.98 16.25
CA MET A 29 3.76 -6.22 15.06
C MET A 29 3.60 -4.71 15.31
N ASP A 30 3.20 -4.30 16.51
CA ASP A 30 3.16 -2.90 16.90
C ASP A 30 4.59 -2.33 16.99
N THR A 31 5.54 -3.12 17.48
CA THR A 31 6.97 -2.78 17.48
C THR A 31 7.52 -2.70 16.06
N LEU A 32 7.19 -3.67 15.21
CA LEU A 32 7.57 -3.67 13.79
C LEU A 32 7.09 -2.40 13.09
N THR A 33 5.80 -2.04 13.26
CA THR A 33 5.22 -0.83 12.67
C THR A 33 5.95 0.44 13.09
N LYS A 34 6.33 0.55 14.37
CA LYS A 34 7.12 1.69 14.86
C LYS A 34 8.50 1.74 14.20
N SER A 35 9.16 0.59 14.10
CA SER A 35 10.49 0.51 13.46
C SER A 35 10.42 0.86 11.99
N VAL A 36 9.46 0.30 11.23
CA VAL A 36 9.28 0.62 9.80
C VAL A 36 8.99 2.10 9.60
N ARG A 37 8.12 2.70 10.44
CA ARG A 37 7.86 4.15 10.38
C ARG A 37 9.13 4.98 10.53
N LEU A 38 9.99 4.65 11.49
CA LEU A 38 11.25 5.39 11.70
C LEU A 38 12.19 5.23 10.51
N ILE A 39 12.27 4.04 9.93
CA ILE A 39 13.08 3.76 8.74
C ILE A 39 12.57 4.57 7.54
N MET A 40 11.26 4.59 7.30
CA MET A 40 10.66 5.37 6.21
C MET A 40 10.87 6.89 6.41
N LEU A 41 10.77 7.38 7.64
CA LEU A 41 11.06 8.79 7.96
C LEU A 41 12.55 9.12 7.72
N GLU A 42 13.47 8.24 8.12
CA GLU A 42 14.90 8.42 7.87
C GLU A 42 15.19 8.48 6.37
N ALA A 43 14.63 7.59 5.56
CA ALA A 43 14.76 7.60 4.10
C ALA A 43 14.22 8.91 3.51
N ALA A 44 13.04 9.34 3.97
CA ALA A 44 12.45 10.60 3.53
C ALA A 44 13.32 11.82 3.88
N GLU A 45 13.82 11.92 5.12
CA GLU A 45 14.64 13.03 5.59
C GLU A 45 16.02 13.09 4.95
N ARG A 46 16.63 11.94 4.64
CA ARG A 46 18.00 11.86 4.12
C ARG A 46 18.09 11.86 2.60
N ALA A 47 17.15 11.20 1.92
CA ALA A 47 17.22 11.00 0.47
C ALA A 47 16.19 11.83 -0.31
N ILE A 48 14.95 11.96 0.18
CA ILE A 48 13.84 12.51 -0.61
C ILE A 48 13.70 14.02 -0.39
N LEU A 49 13.44 14.46 0.84
CA LEU A 49 13.12 15.86 1.16
C LEU A 49 14.22 16.85 0.78
N PRO A 50 15.54 16.55 0.96
CA PRO A 50 16.60 17.47 0.57
C PRO A 50 16.65 17.73 -0.94
N ARG A 51 16.11 16.83 -1.76
CA ARG A 51 16.10 16.93 -3.22
C ARG A 51 14.79 17.44 -3.80
N TYR A 52 13.76 17.52 -2.98
CA TYR A 52 12.45 18.03 -3.44
C TYR A 52 12.59 19.48 -3.91
N GLN A 53 12.19 19.74 -5.17
CA GLN A 53 12.33 21.04 -5.86
C GLN A 53 13.77 21.54 -6.06
N THR A 54 14.79 20.69 -5.85
CA THR A 54 16.18 21.08 -6.00
C THR A 54 16.98 20.14 -6.90
N LEU A 55 16.32 19.12 -7.50
CA LEU A 55 16.96 18.17 -8.41
C LEU A 55 17.61 18.88 -9.59
N ALA A 56 18.87 18.55 -9.82
CA ALA A 56 19.56 18.94 -11.04
C ALA A 56 19.19 17.98 -12.20
N ALA A 57 19.29 18.46 -13.43
CA ALA A 57 18.89 17.68 -14.60
C ALA A 57 19.64 16.32 -14.73
N HIS A 58 20.89 16.25 -14.26
CA HIS A 58 21.69 15.02 -14.29
C HIS A 58 21.30 13.99 -13.19
N GLU A 59 20.47 14.39 -12.23
CA GLU A 59 19.96 13.52 -11.16
C GLU A 59 18.63 12.85 -11.55
N ILE A 60 18.11 13.12 -12.75
CA ILE A 60 16.87 12.58 -13.31
C ILE A 60 17.21 11.75 -14.54
N ASN A 61 16.87 10.48 -14.53
CA ASN A 61 17.07 9.56 -15.66
C ASN A 61 15.72 9.02 -16.15
N ALA A 62 15.54 8.86 -17.47
CA ALA A 62 14.36 8.23 -18.03
C ALA A 62 14.51 6.69 -17.98
N LYS A 63 13.55 5.99 -17.39
CA LYS A 63 13.37 4.53 -17.50
C LYS A 63 12.59 4.17 -18.77
N ALA A 64 11.53 4.95 -19.07
CA ALA A 64 10.68 4.81 -20.25
C ALA A 64 10.05 6.17 -20.62
N ALA A 65 9.18 6.21 -21.64
CA ALA A 65 8.58 7.44 -22.18
C ALA A 65 7.86 8.31 -21.13
N ASP A 66 7.22 7.71 -20.13
CA ASP A 66 6.51 8.40 -19.03
C ASP A 66 6.95 7.89 -17.66
N ASP A 67 8.16 7.40 -17.57
CA ASP A 67 8.71 6.77 -16.36
C ASP A 67 10.13 7.28 -16.12
N VAL A 68 10.36 7.91 -14.97
CA VAL A 68 11.65 8.48 -14.59
C VAL A 68 12.10 7.90 -13.25
N VAL A 69 13.41 7.90 -13.05
CA VAL A 69 14.05 7.61 -11.77
C VAL A 69 14.95 8.78 -11.41
N THR A 70 15.06 9.06 -10.14
CA THR A 70 15.97 10.09 -9.63
C THR A 70 16.99 9.48 -8.67
N ILE A 71 18.01 10.24 -8.33
CA ILE A 71 18.97 9.83 -7.30
C ILE A 71 18.28 9.60 -5.94
N ALA A 72 17.16 10.27 -5.70
CA ALA A 72 16.39 10.10 -4.46
C ALA A 72 15.78 8.70 -4.36
N ASP A 73 15.34 8.11 -5.47
CA ASP A 73 14.79 6.76 -5.52
C ASP A 73 15.87 5.75 -5.10
N HIS A 74 17.05 5.80 -5.71
CA HIS A 74 18.16 4.89 -5.40
C HIS A 74 18.61 5.01 -3.94
N GLU A 75 18.90 6.22 -3.46
CA GLU A 75 19.36 6.42 -2.08
C GLU A 75 18.28 6.06 -1.05
N SER A 76 17.01 6.34 -1.34
CA SER A 76 15.89 5.95 -0.49
C SER A 76 15.76 4.42 -0.41
N GLU A 77 15.84 3.72 -1.55
CA GLU A 77 15.79 2.26 -1.58
C GLU A 77 16.95 1.63 -0.82
N GLU A 78 18.17 2.14 -0.98
CA GLU A 78 19.35 1.66 -0.23
C GLU A 78 19.17 1.79 1.28
N ILE A 79 18.67 2.95 1.77
CA ILE A 79 18.40 3.17 3.20
C ILE A 79 17.32 2.20 3.69
N LEU A 80 16.20 2.11 2.98
CA LEU A 80 15.08 1.22 3.33
C LEU A 80 15.54 -0.24 3.38
N ALA A 81 16.17 -0.74 2.31
CA ALA A 81 16.62 -2.12 2.21
C ALA A 81 17.62 -2.48 3.30
N ALA A 82 18.64 -1.61 3.56
CA ALA A 82 19.66 -1.86 4.57
C ALA A 82 19.10 -1.97 6.00
N HIS A 83 18.05 -1.20 6.32
CA HIS A 83 17.42 -1.24 7.65
C HIS A 83 16.39 -2.37 7.77
N LEU A 84 15.59 -2.62 6.73
CA LEU A 84 14.60 -3.71 6.71
C LEU A 84 15.26 -5.08 6.75
N ALA A 85 16.43 -5.26 6.09
CA ALA A 85 17.24 -6.48 6.20
C ALA A 85 17.71 -6.77 7.63
N LYS A 86 17.99 -5.74 8.44
CA LYS A 86 18.36 -5.92 9.85
C LYS A 86 17.16 -6.22 10.74
N LEU A 87 15.98 -5.73 10.34
CA LEU A 87 14.74 -5.88 11.11
C LEU A 87 14.16 -7.29 11.01
N LEU A 88 14.23 -7.91 9.81
CA LEU A 88 13.86 -9.32 9.55
C LEU A 88 14.89 -9.92 8.56
N PRO A 89 16.01 -10.47 9.06
CA PRO A 89 17.08 -10.96 8.20
C PRO A 89 16.70 -12.17 7.32
N GLU A 90 15.65 -12.89 7.70
CA GLU A 90 15.11 -14.03 6.95
C GLU A 90 14.23 -13.63 5.76
N ALA A 91 13.76 -12.37 5.71
CA ALA A 91 12.90 -11.90 4.65
C ALA A 91 13.73 -11.53 3.40
N ALA A 92 13.27 -11.96 2.22
CA ALA A 92 13.73 -11.43 0.96
C ALA A 92 13.44 -9.92 0.86
N ILE A 93 14.13 -9.22 -0.06
CA ILE A 93 13.83 -7.82 -0.35
C ILE A 93 13.65 -7.68 -1.86
N VAL A 94 12.55 -7.07 -2.25
CA VAL A 94 12.25 -6.68 -3.62
C VAL A 94 11.91 -5.20 -3.61
N GLY A 95 12.83 -4.37 -4.08
CA GLY A 95 12.63 -2.94 -4.31
C GLY A 95 12.35 -2.66 -5.78
N GLU A 96 11.72 -1.57 -6.09
CA GLU A 96 11.41 -1.14 -7.45
C GLU A 96 12.69 -1.02 -8.28
N GLU A 97 13.69 -0.28 -7.78
CA GLU A 97 14.90 0.02 -8.53
C GLU A 97 15.78 -1.21 -8.70
N ALA A 98 15.90 -2.03 -7.65
CA ALA A 98 16.63 -3.29 -7.71
C ALA A 98 15.96 -4.27 -8.68
N ALA A 99 14.62 -4.40 -8.67
CA ALA A 99 13.89 -5.27 -9.59
C ALA A 99 13.92 -4.76 -11.03
N HIS A 100 14.05 -3.44 -11.23
CA HIS A 100 14.26 -2.86 -12.57
C HIS A 100 15.65 -3.21 -13.12
N ALA A 101 16.68 -3.20 -12.28
CA ALA A 101 18.04 -3.59 -12.63
C ALA A 101 18.20 -5.10 -12.80
N ASP A 102 17.51 -5.89 -11.98
CA ASP A 102 17.50 -7.36 -12.02
C ASP A 102 16.09 -7.93 -11.89
N PRO A 103 15.37 -8.15 -13.02
CA PRO A 103 14.02 -8.69 -13.02
C PRO A 103 13.86 -10.07 -12.36
N SER A 104 14.95 -10.83 -12.18
CA SER A 104 14.89 -12.13 -11.49
C SER A 104 14.47 -12.00 -10.01
N LEU A 105 14.64 -10.82 -9.42
CA LEU A 105 14.18 -10.54 -8.06
C LEU A 105 12.66 -10.67 -7.90
N LEU A 106 11.89 -10.51 -8.97
CA LEU A 106 10.43 -10.69 -8.94
C LEU A 106 10.01 -12.11 -8.52
N GLU A 107 10.83 -13.12 -8.76
CA GLU A 107 10.58 -14.49 -8.32
C GLU A 107 10.51 -14.60 -6.79
N ARG A 108 11.19 -13.69 -6.09
CA ARG A 108 11.24 -13.64 -4.62
C ARG A 108 9.97 -13.12 -3.97
N LEU A 109 9.05 -12.52 -4.74
CA LEU A 109 7.74 -12.11 -4.24
C LEU A 109 6.90 -13.28 -3.71
N GLY A 110 7.22 -14.51 -4.11
CA GLY A 110 6.61 -15.74 -3.62
C GLY A 110 7.31 -16.37 -2.42
N ASP A 111 8.42 -15.82 -1.94
CA ASP A 111 9.18 -16.36 -0.80
C ASP A 111 8.35 -16.45 0.49
N ALA A 112 8.84 -17.22 1.46
CA ALA A 112 8.18 -17.36 2.77
C ALA A 112 7.93 -16.03 3.46
N LEU A 113 8.89 -15.09 3.36
CA LEU A 113 8.75 -13.69 3.75
C LEU A 113 9.48 -12.80 2.73
N CYS A 114 8.85 -11.69 2.36
CA CYS A 114 9.41 -10.74 1.42
C CYS A 114 9.04 -9.29 1.78
N TRP A 115 10.03 -8.43 1.95
CA TRP A 115 9.85 -6.98 1.95
C TRP A 115 9.68 -6.48 0.52
N ILE A 116 8.73 -5.57 0.33
CA ILE A 116 8.44 -4.94 -0.96
C ILE A 116 8.53 -3.44 -0.76
N ILE A 117 9.31 -2.74 -1.60
CA ILE A 117 9.65 -1.34 -1.42
C ILE A 117 9.37 -0.56 -2.70
N ASP A 118 8.64 0.54 -2.57
CA ASP A 118 8.66 1.65 -3.51
C ASP A 118 9.31 2.84 -2.79
N PRO A 119 10.51 3.23 -3.19
CA PRO A 119 11.26 4.27 -2.50
C PRO A 119 10.70 5.67 -2.69
N VAL A 120 10.12 5.97 -3.86
CA VAL A 120 9.49 7.25 -4.21
C VAL A 120 8.34 7.04 -5.19
N ASP A 121 7.22 6.52 -4.71
CA ASP A 121 6.00 6.44 -5.54
C ASP A 121 5.56 7.83 -6.01
N GLY A 122 5.29 7.93 -7.28
CA GLY A 122 5.00 9.21 -7.92
C GLY A 122 6.26 9.98 -8.34
N THR A 123 7.32 9.29 -8.75
CA THR A 123 8.61 9.86 -9.17
C THR A 123 8.48 10.97 -10.22
N ASN A 124 7.53 10.85 -11.16
CA ASN A 124 7.24 11.91 -12.15
C ASN A 124 6.76 13.22 -11.47
N ASN A 125 5.95 13.13 -10.43
CA ASN A 125 5.50 14.29 -9.67
C ASN A 125 6.68 14.90 -8.89
N PHE A 126 7.45 14.02 -8.22
CA PHE A 126 8.63 14.42 -7.46
C PHE A 126 9.67 15.13 -8.34
N ALA A 127 10.03 14.55 -9.48
CA ALA A 127 10.95 15.13 -10.45
C ALA A 127 10.44 16.47 -11.01
N ALA A 128 9.13 16.64 -11.15
CA ALA A 128 8.50 17.89 -11.53
C ALA A 128 8.37 18.91 -10.38
N GLY A 129 8.87 18.61 -9.18
CA GLY A 129 8.82 19.48 -8.00
C GLY A 129 7.42 19.70 -7.45
N ARG A 130 6.49 18.78 -7.64
CA ARG A 130 5.08 18.91 -7.24
C ARG A 130 4.58 17.65 -6.49
N PRO A 131 3.62 17.82 -5.55
CA PRO A 131 2.93 16.68 -4.94
C PRO A 131 1.89 16.06 -5.93
N PRO A 132 1.35 14.83 -5.61
CA PRO A 132 1.76 13.98 -4.50
C PRO A 132 2.92 13.04 -4.88
N PHE A 133 3.66 12.62 -3.88
CA PHE A 133 4.61 11.50 -3.92
C PHE A 133 4.69 10.87 -2.52
N GLY A 134 5.16 9.64 -2.43
CA GLY A 134 5.20 8.93 -1.16
C GLY A 134 6.19 7.79 -1.13
N VAL A 135 6.29 7.11 0.00
CA VAL A 135 7.06 5.89 0.20
C VAL A 135 6.11 4.76 0.52
N LEU A 136 6.27 3.61 -0.13
CA LEU A 136 5.48 2.41 0.14
C LEU A 136 6.42 1.29 0.63
N VAL A 137 6.02 0.65 1.71
CA VAL A 137 6.68 -0.57 2.21
C VAL A 137 5.60 -1.60 2.51
N ALA A 138 5.82 -2.83 2.08
CA ALA A 138 4.96 -3.95 2.45
C ALA A 138 5.79 -5.15 2.91
N LEU A 139 5.18 -6.00 3.73
CA LEU A 139 5.67 -7.32 4.08
C LEU A 139 4.68 -8.35 3.56
N ALA A 140 5.16 -9.26 2.74
CA ALA A 140 4.39 -10.37 2.21
C ALA A 140 4.86 -11.70 2.78
N GLU A 141 3.95 -12.67 2.89
CA GLU A 141 4.18 -14.06 3.25
C GLU A 141 3.61 -14.95 2.16
N ALA A 142 4.45 -15.75 1.52
CA ALA A 142 4.06 -16.69 0.46
C ALA A 142 3.17 -16.02 -0.64
N GLY A 143 3.58 -14.85 -1.10
CA GLY A 143 2.89 -14.10 -2.17
C GLY A 143 1.67 -13.28 -1.73
N GLU A 144 1.35 -13.23 -0.45
CA GLU A 144 0.22 -12.46 0.10
C GLU A 144 0.69 -11.39 1.08
N THR A 145 0.23 -10.16 0.93
CA THR A 145 0.57 -9.06 1.84
C THR A 145 0.02 -9.29 3.23
N ILE A 146 0.87 -9.22 4.26
CA ILE A 146 0.50 -9.36 5.68
C ILE A 146 0.57 -8.06 6.48
N ALA A 147 1.39 -7.12 6.02
CA ALA A 147 1.46 -5.77 6.59
C ALA A 147 1.85 -4.77 5.49
N GLY A 148 1.39 -3.53 5.60
CA GLY A 148 1.69 -2.47 4.64
C GLY A 148 1.75 -1.11 5.32
N TRP A 149 2.63 -0.25 4.82
CA TRP A 149 2.88 1.10 5.32
C TRP A 149 3.02 2.07 4.15
N ILE A 150 2.44 3.25 4.31
CA ILE A 150 2.42 4.31 3.30
C ILE A 150 2.78 5.61 4.02
N LEU A 151 3.81 6.31 3.56
CA LEU A 151 4.23 7.60 4.09
C LEU A 151 4.11 8.68 3.00
N ASP A 152 3.40 9.75 3.31
CA ASP A 152 3.52 11.01 2.60
C ASP A 152 4.59 11.87 3.30
N PRO A 153 5.76 12.06 2.72
CA PRO A 153 6.87 12.75 3.38
C PRO A 153 6.64 14.26 3.55
N LEU A 154 5.76 14.86 2.75
CA LEU A 154 5.46 16.30 2.85
C LEU A 154 4.54 16.64 4.01
N THR A 155 3.52 15.81 4.23
CA THR A 155 2.51 16.05 5.28
C THR A 155 2.77 15.26 6.56
N GLY A 156 3.64 14.24 6.50
CA GLY A 156 3.87 13.30 7.58
C GLY A 156 2.68 12.33 7.79
N ARG A 157 1.73 12.27 6.84
CA ARG A 157 0.64 11.28 6.90
C ARG A 157 1.23 9.89 6.78
N PHE A 158 0.99 9.09 7.81
CA PHE A 158 1.42 7.71 7.89
C PHE A 158 0.22 6.79 7.98
N CYS A 159 -0.02 6.05 6.90
CA CYS A 159 -1.06 5.03 6.83
C CYS A 159 -0.44 3.65 7.01
N HIS A 160 -1.10 2.76 7.74
CA HIS A 160 -0.66 1.38 7.83
C HIS A 160 -1.82 0.43 8.05
N ALA A 161 -1.62 -0.80 7.65
CA ALA A 161 -2.54 -1.90 7.91
C ALA A 161 -1.80 -3.20 8.17
N ARG A 162 -2.49 -4.10 8.87
CA ARG A 162 -2.05 -5.47 9.08
C ARG A 162 -3.23 -6.39 8.87
N ARG A 163 -3.01 -7.51 8.20
CA ARG A 163 -4.04 -8.52 7.90
C ARG A 163 -4.79 -8.91 9.19
N GLY A 164 -6.10 -8.72 9.18
CA GLY A 164 -7.03 -9.01 10.29
C GLY A 164 -6.95 -8.05 11.48
N ALA A 165 -6.22 -6.93 11.38
CA ALA A 165 -6.10 -5.98 12.49
C ALA A 165 -6.68 -4.59 12.20
N GLY A 166 -7.08 -4.33 10.94
CA GLY A 166 -7.62 -3.07 10.49
C GLY A 166 -6.56 -2.12 9.96
N ALA A 167 -7.04 -0.95 9.48
CA ALA A 167 -6.23 0.12 8.91
C ALA A 167 -6.19 1.33 9.84
N PHE A 168 -5.07 2.06 9.78
CA PHE A 168 -4.78 3.19 10.66
C PHE A 168 -4.17 4.35 9.87
N VAL A 169 -4.52 5.58 10.24
CA VAL A 169 -3.89 6.81 9.76
C VAL A 169 -3.38 7.58 10.98
N ASN A 170 -2.08 7.86 11.03
CA ASN A 170 -1.41 8.53 12.15
C ASN A 170 -1.71 7.91 13.54
N GLY A 171 -1.88 6.58 13.57
CA GLY A 171 -2.18 5.81 14.76
C GLY A 171 -3.67 5.71 15.11
N GLU A 172 -4.54 6.43 14.43
CA GLU A 172 -5.98 6.33 14.60
C GLU A 172 -6.57 5.28 13.66
N ARG A 173 -7.40 4.38 14.21
CA ARG A 173 -8.09 3.37 13.41
C ARG A 173 -9.13 4.02 12.53
N ILE A 174 -9.17 3.65 11.25
CA ILE A 174 -10.13 4.16 10.30
C ILE A 174 -11.07 3.08 9.77
N GLN A 175 -12.18 3.54 9.21
CA GLN A 175 -13.03 2.77 8.31
C GLN A 175 -13.18 3.52 6.99
N ALA A 176 -13.12 2.80 5.88
CA ALA A 176 -13.34 3.36 4.56
C ALA A 176 -14.76 3.94 4.46
N ARG A 177 -14.86 5.07 3.79
CA ARG A 177 -16.12 5.79 3.59
C ARG A 177 -16.19 6.33 2.18
N THR A 178 -17.40 6.38 1.63
CA THR A 178 -17.66 7.01 0.34
C THR A 178 -17.64 8.53 0.46
N SER A 179 -17.45 9.21 -0.69
CA SER A 179 -17.50 10.68 -0.78
C SER A 179 -18.90 11.24 -0.49
N GLY A 180 -19.94 10.42 -0.72
CA GLY A 180 -21.34 10.87 -0.68
C GLY A 180 -21.78 11.64 -1.93
N VAL A 181 -20.90 11.84 -2.90
CA VAL A 181 -21.19 12.53 -4.17
C VAL A 181 -21.95 11.60 -5.12
N GLN A 182 -22.86 12.16 -5.92
CA GLN A 182 -23.59 11.42 -6.95
C GLN A 182 -23.50 12.16 -8.30
N PRO A 183 -23.06 11.52 -9.39
CA PRO A 183 -22.50 10.15 -9.47
C PRO A 183 -21.22 9.99 -8.65
N PRO A 184 -20.85 8.76 -8.21
CA PRO A 184 -19.66 8.53 -7.40
C PRO A 184 -18.38 9.05 -8.06
N ILE A 185 -17.39 9.48 -7.26
CA ILE A 185 -16.13 10.04 -7.76
C ILE A 185 -15.19 8.92 -8.21
N ALA A 186 -14.71 9.01 -9.44
CA ALA A 186 -13.80 8.03 -10.05
C ALA A 186 -12.46 8.63 -10.49
N ALA A 187 -11.37 7.97 -10.10
CA ALA A 187 -10.03 8.17 -10.65
C ALA A 187 -9.66 6.98 -11.53
N ILE A 188 -9.73 7.15 -12.86
CA ILE A 188 -9.53 6.08 -13.85
C ILE A 188 -8.18 6.27 -14.52
N SER A 189 -7.24 5.33 -14.31
CA SER A 189 -5.97 5.34 -15.01
C SER A 189 -6.13 4.84 -16.44
N LEU A 190 -5.84 5.70 -17.41
CA LEU A 190 -5.86 5.39 -18.84
C LEU A 190 -4.45 5.26 -19.42
N VAL A 191 -3.41 5.55 -18.63
CA VAL A 191 -2.03 5.71 -19.12
C VAL A 191 -1.48 4.40 -19.68
N PHE A 192 -1.72 3.30 -18.97
CA PHE A 192 -1.18 1.97 -19.31
C PHE A 192 -2.19 1.06 -20.00
N ALA A 193 -3.42 1.55 -20.23
CA ALA A 193 -4.43 0.79 -20.95
C ALA A 193 -4.11 0.77 -22.46
N ASP A 194 -4.33 -0.37 -23.11
CA ASP A 194 -4.29 -0.46 -24.56
C ASP A 194 -5.38 0.44 -25.20
N PRO A 195 -5.29 0.75 -26.50
CA PRO A 195 -6.23 1.67 -27.16
C PRO A 195 -7.69 1.24 -27.05
N ASP A 196 -8.00 -0.06 -27.22
CA ASP A 196 -9.37 -0.56 -27.23
C ASP A 196 -9.97 -0.50 -25.82
N LYS A 197 -9.21 -0.94 -24.82
CA LYS A 197 -9.58 -0.86 -23.41
C LYS A 197 -9.75 0.60 -22.97
N ARG A 198 -8.84 1.49 -23.39
CA ARG A 198 -8.94 2.93 -23.11
C ARG A 198 -10.22 3.53 -23.65
N GLU A 199 -10.61 3.17 -24.89
CA GLU A 199 -11.86 3.64 -25.49
C GLU A 199 -13.08 3.06 -24.77
N ALA A 200 -13.04 1.77 -24.41
CA ALA A 200 -14.10 1.14 -23.64
C ALA A 200 -14.27 1.78 -22.25
N LEU A 201 -13.17 2.10 -21.56
CA LEU A 201 -13.22 2.80 -20.26
C LEU A 201 -13.85 4.19 -20.40
N LYS A 202 -13.51 4.95 -21.47
CA LYS A 202 -14.08 6.28 -21.72
C LYS A 202 -15.55 6.25 -22.08
N THR A 203 -15.98 5.27 -22.89
CA THR A 203 -17.35 5.25 -23.45
C THR A 203 -18.33 4.47 -22.57
N ARG A 204 -17.87 3.41 -21.89
CA ARG A 204 -18.75 2.51 -21.14
C ARG A 204 -18.68 2.68 -19.63
N ILE A 205 -17.55 3.15 -19.08
CA ILE A 205 -17.34 3.28 -17.64
C ILE A 205 -17.43 4.73 -17.19
N ALA A 206 -16.62 5.62 -17.76
CA ALA A 206 -16.51 7.01 -17.35
C ALA A 206 -17.84 7.76 -17.24
N PRO A 207 -18.87 7.55 -18.14
CA PRO A 207 -20.13 8.27 -18.05
C PRO A 207 -20.97 8.01 -16.79
N HIS A 208 -20.65 6.97 -16.02
CA HIS A 208 -21.35 6.63 -14.78
C HIS A 208 -20.79 7.30 -13.54
N TYR A 209 -19.72 8.11 -13.68
CA TYR A 209 -18.96 8.65 -12.56
C TYR A 209 -18.65 10.14 -12.72
N THR A 210 -18.44 10.80 -11.60
CA THR A 210 -17.79 12.11 -11.55
C THR A 210 -16.28 11.91 -11.66
N LEU A 211 -15.69 12.23 -12.81
CA LEU A 211 -14.26 11.98 -13.04
C LEU A 211 -13.38 13.02 -12.34
N VAL A 212 -12.30 12.55 -11.77
CA VAL A 212 -11.21 13.37 -11.25
C VAL A 212 -9.88 12.90 -11.82
N ASP A 213 -8.90 13.79 -11.83
CA ASP A 213 -7.55 13.43 -12.25
C ASP A 213 -6.94 12.38 -11.34
N ILE A 214 -6.25 11.42 -11.94
CA ILE A 214 -5.45 10.44 -11.18
C ILE A 214 -4.26 11.17 -10.55
N PRO A 215 -3.91 10.88 -9.28
CA PRO A 215 -2.76 11.51 -8.64
C PRO A 215 -1.42 11.03 -9.21
N ARG A 216 -1.40 9.93 -10.00
CA ARG A 216 -0.17 9.26 -10.48
C ARG A 216 0.78 8.91 -9.33
N CYS A 217 0.20 8.43 -8.25
CA CYS A 217 0.86 8.09 -6.99
C CYS A 217 -0.09 7.19 -6.20
N ALA A 218 0.29 5.93 -6.02
CA ALA A 218 -0.52 4.95 -5.29
C ALA A 218 -0.56 5.25 -3.79
N ALA A 219 0.53 5.82 -3.24
CA ALA A 219 0.62 6.28 -1.86
C ALA A 219 -0.39 7.39 -1.54
N GLU A 220 -0.92 8.07 -2.56
CA GLU A 220 -2.02 9.04 -2.43
C GLU A 220 -3.37 8.40 -2.80
N GLN A 221 -3.42 7.56 -3.84
CA GLN A 221 -4.68 7.05 -4.38
C GLN A 221 -5.43 6.15 -3.39
N TYR A 222 -4.73 5.25 -2.69
CA TYR A 222 -5.36 4.38 -1.69
C TYR A 222 -5.89 5.13 -0.46
N PRO A 223 -5.15 6.09 0.14
CA PRO A 223 -5.72 6.97 1.15
C PRO A 223 -6.93 7.77 0.66
N ARG A 224 -6.97 8.28 -0.57
CA ARG A 224 -8.14 8.96 -1.12
C ARG A 224 -9.38 8.08 -1.14
N LEU A 225 -9.24 6.81 -1.52
CA LEU A 225 -10.33 5.83 -1.48
C LEU A 225 -10.82 5.56 -0.05
N ALA A 226 -9.89 5.33 0.88
CA ALA A 226 -10.27 5.01 2.26
C ALA A 226 -10.85 6.21 3.02
N LEU A 227 -10.41 7.44 2.69
CA LEU A 227 -10.82 8.67 3.39
C LEU A 227 -12.00 9.40 2.73
N GLY A 228 -12.63 8.82 1.70
CA GLY A 228 -13.82 9.37 1.05
C GLY A 228 -13.55 10.58 0.16
N GLN A 229 -12.36 10.68 -0.40
CA GLN A 229 -12.04 11.68 -1.42
C GLN A 229 -12.33 11.18 -2.83
N ASN A 230 -12.14 9.87 -3.05
CA ASN A 230 -12.55 9.13 -4.25
C ASN A 230 -13.41 7.94 -3.82
N ASP A 231 -14.32 7.53 -4.70
CA ASP A 231 -15.17 6.38 -4.46
C ASP A 231 -14.68 5.12 -5.15
N ILE A 232 -14.13 5.25 -6.37
CA ILE A 232 -13.55 4.15 -7.12
C ILE A 232 -12.23 4.55 -7.79
N SER A 233 -11.41 3.54 -8.09
CA SER A 233 -10.21 3.65 -8.93
C SER A 233 -10.03 2.41 -9.78
N ILE A 234 -9.53 2.61 -11.01
CA ILE A 234 -9.14 1.54 -11.93
C ILE A 234 -7.65 1.68 -12.18
N PHE A 235 -6.91 0.60 -11.94
CA PHE A 235 -5.48 0.51 -12.19
C PHE A 235 -5.22 -0.55 -13.26
N GLU A 236 -4.32 -0.26 -14.19
CA GLU A 236 -3.95 -1.19 -15.25
C GLU A 236 -2.62 -1.89 -14.96
N ARG A 237 -1.57 -1.13 -14.67
CA ARG A 237 -0.29 -1.66 -14.22
C ARG A 237 -0.38 -1.93 -12.72
N THR A 238 0.07 -3.11 -12.27
CA THR A 238 -0.17 -3.56 -10.89
C THR A 238 1.08 -4.15 -10.25
N TYR A 239 2.21 -3.46 -10.37
CA TYR A 239 3.44 -3.86 -9.72
C TYR A 239 3.29 -3.98 -8.20
N ALA A 240 4.06 -4.89 -7.61
CA ALA A 240 3.92 -5.21 -6.19
C ALA A 240 4.26 -4.01 -5.30
N TRP A 241 5.25 -3.21 -5.67
CA TRP A 241 5.67 -2.04 -4.90
C TRP A 241 4.61 -0.94 -4.89
N ASP A 242 3.91 -0.67 -6.01
CA ASP A 242 2.82 0.30 -6.11
C ASP A 242 1.59 -0.12 -5.30
N HIS A 243 1.30 -1.43 -5.21
CA HIS A 243 -0.04 -1.89 -4.82
C HIS A 243 -0.11 -2.70 -3.53
N ALA A 244 0.95 -3.43 -3.12
CA ALA A 244 0.88 -4.34 -1.98
C ALA A 244 0.38 -3.66 -0.69
N ALA A 245 1.00 -2.55 -0.32
CA ALA A 245 0.63 -1.80 0.89
C ALA A 245 -0.77 -1.20 0.79
N GLY A 246 -1.09 -0.60 -0.37
CA GLY A 246 -2.35 0.10 -0.60
C GLY A 246 -3.57 -0.82 -0.66
N VAL A 247 -3.45 -1.99 -1.33
CA VAL A 247 -4.51 -3.00 -1.38
C VAL A 247 -4.86 -3.50 0.01
N LEU A 248 -3.85 -3.87 0.81
CA LEU A 248 -4.08 -4.30 2.18
C LEU A 248 -4.72 -3.18 3.01
N PHE A 249 -4.22 -1.96 2.91
CA PHE A 249 -4.74 -0.81 3.65
C PHE A 249 -6.22 -0.56 3.35
N LEU A 250 -6.61 -0.55 2.06
CA LEU A 250 -8.00 -0.34 1.67
C LEU A 250 -8.92 -1.48 2.14
N ASN A 251 -8.49 -2.73 1.96
CA ASN A 251 -9.27 -3.90 2.38
C ASN A 251 -9.45 -3.95 3.90
N GLU A 252 -8.41 -3.68 4.67
CA GLU A 252 -8.47 -3.63 6.14
C GLU A 252 -9.25 -2.42 6.68
N ALA A 253 -9.39 -1.37 5.88
CA ALA A 253 -10.28 -0.25 6.18
C ALA A 253 -11.77 -0.59 5.90
N GLY A 254 -12.08 -1.70 5.25
CA GLY A 254 -13.46 -2.09 4.89
C GLY A 254 -13.92 -1.63 3.51
N GLY A 255 -13.03 -1.03 2.71
CA GLY A 255 -13.17 -0.91 1.26
C GLY A 255 -12.92 -2.26 0.57
N LYS A 256 -12.75 -2.24 -0.75
CA LYS A 256 -12.41 -3.44 -1.51
C LYS A 256 -11.43 -3.09 -2.62
N ALA A 257 -10.30 -3.81 -2.67
CA ALA A 257 -9.40 -3.84 -3.81
C ALA A 257 -9.17 -5.30 -4.22
N ALA A 258 -9.50 -5.62 -5.47
CA ALA A 258 -9.41 -6.97 -6.02
C ALA A 258 -9.26 -6.92 -7.55
N ARG A 259 -8.88 -8.04 -8.15
CA ARG A 259 -8.84 -8.21 -9.61
C ARG A 259 -10.24 -8.06 -10.21
N PRO A 260 -10.39 -7.64 -11.48
CA PRO A 260 -11.72 -7.46 -12.10
C PRO A 260 -12.62 -8.70 -12.04
N ASP A 261 -12.04 -9.90 -12.01
CA ASP A 261 -12.77 -11.17 -11.89
C ASP A 261 -13.17 -11.53 -10.43
N GLY A 262 -12.89 -10.64 -9.49
CA GLY A 262 -13.16 -10.83 -8.06
C GLY A 262 -12.09 -11.60 -7.30
N SER A 263 -11.06 -12.15 -7.96
CA SER A 263 -9.97 -12.82 -7.26
C SER A 263 -9.13 -11.82 -6.46
N PRO A 264 -8.57 -12.23 -5.31
CA PRO A 264 -7.72 -11.36 -4.51
C PRO A 264 -6.44 -10.99 -5.27
N TYR A 265 -5.93 -9.79 -5.00
CA TYR A 265 -4.60 -9.38 -5.44
C TYR A 265 -3.52 -10.17 -4.70
N LYS A 266 -2.54 -10.70 -5.45
CA LYS A 266 -1.33 -11.34 -4.90
C LYS A 266 -0.09 -10.68 -5.46
N VAL A 267 0.91 -10.46 -4.63
CA VAL A 267 2.16 -9.83 -5.05
C VAL A 267 2.98 -10.73 -5.98
N SER A 268 2.82 -12.04 -5.87
CA SER A 268 3.47 -13.03 -6.74
C SER A 268 2.91 -13.11 -8.17
N GLU A 269 1.79 -12.39 -8.45
CA GLU A 269 1.19 -12.31 -9.79
C GLU A 269 1.68 -11.04 -10.51
N ALA A 270 2.98 -10.83 -10.63
CA ALA A 270 3.59 -9.59 -11.12
C ALA A 270 3.15 -9.20 -12.54
N ASP A 271 2.89 -10.20 -13.41
CA ASP A 271 2.51 -9.98 -14.81
C ASP A 271 1.00 -9.85 -15.04
N ARG A 272 0.19 -9.98 -13.99
CA ARG A 272 -1.26 -9.92 -14.14
C ARG A 272 -1.78 -8.48 -14.05
N PRO A 273 -2.25 -7.90 -15.17
CA PRO A 273 -2.76 -6.53 -15.19
C PRO A 273 -4.16 -6.43 -14.57
N GLY A 274 -4.56 -5.19 -14.30
CA GLY A 274 -5.91 -4.84 -13.87
C GLY A 274 -6.16 -5.04 -12.39
N LEU A 275 -6.59 -3.96 -11.75
CA LEU A 275 -7.01 -3.94 -10.35
C LEU A 275 -8.11 -2.89 -10.19
N LEU A 276 -9.16 -3.23 -9.46
CA LEU A 276 -10.25 -2.32 -9.12
C LEU A 276 -10.18 -2.02 -7.63
N GLY A 277 -10.26 -0.74 -7.27
CA GLY A 277 -10.36 -0.27 -5.90
C GLY A 277 -11.64 0.51 -5.68
N ALA A 278 -12.32 0.28 -4.55
CA ALA A 278 -13.52 1.04 -4.19
C ALA A 278 -13.60 1.30 -2.68
N ALA A 279 -14.20 2.42 -2.30
CA ALA A 279 -14.42 2.82 -0.92
C ALA A 279 -15.39 1.90 -0.16
N SER A 280 -16.15 1.07 -0.88
CA SER A 280 -17.02 0.04 -0.28
C SER A 280 -17.12 -1.20 -1.18
N PRO A 281 -17.42 -2.39 -0.61
CA PRO A 281 -17.67 -3.61 -1.39
C PRO A 281 -18.80 -3.44 -2.42
N ALA A 282 -19.88 -2.75 -2.07
CA ALA A 282 -21.00 -2.53 -2.97
C ALA A 282 -20.63 -1.73 -4.22
N LEU A 283 -19.84 -0.64 -4.06
CA LEU A 283 -19.33 0.12 -5.19
C LEU A 283 -18.35 -0.69 -6.05
N TRP A 284 -17.57 -1.55 -5.41
CA TRP A 284 -16.66 -2.43 -6.13
C TRP A 284 -17.43 -3.45 -6.98
N ASP A 285 -18.46 -4.07 -6.42
CA ASP A 285 -19.28 -5.08 -7.12
C ASP A 285 -19.99 -4.44 -8.33
N GLU A 286 -20.54 -3.21 -8.17
CA GLU A 286 -21.12 -2.45 -9.27
C GLU A 286 -20.10 -2.11 -10.37
N LEU A 287 -18.88 -1.69 -9.97
CA LEU A 287 -17.80 -1.40 -10.91
C LEU A 287 -17.37 -2.67 -11.66
N ALA A 288 -17.19 -3.79 -10.96
CA ALA A 288 -16.80 -5.06 -11.56
C ALA A 288 -17.83 -5.58 -12.57
N GLU A 289 -19.14 -5.44 -12.27
CA GLU A 289 -20.21 -5.76 -13.20
C GLU A 289 -20.12 -4.90 -14.48
N ARG A 290 -19.87 -3.59 -14.35
CA ARG A 290 -19.72 -2.69 -15.50
C ARG A 290 -18.46 -3.00 -16.31
N MET A 291 -17.40 -3.47 -15.66
CA MET A 291 -16.12 -3.86 -16.30
C MET A 291 -16.20 -5.19 -17.05
N ALA A 292 -17.27 -5.98 -16.85
CA ALA A 292 -17.42 -7.28 -17.51
C ALA A 292 -17.43 -7.10 -19.05
N GLY A 293 -16.49 -7.78 -19.72
CA GLY A 293 -16.33 -7.72 -21.17
C GLY A 293 -15.56 -6.49 -21.69
N ILE A 294 -14.73 -5.90 -20.83
CA ILE A 294 -13.72 -4.88 -21.21
C ILE A 294 -12.31 -5.45 -21.14
#